data_ea1f36ee3b817f0a4435810c5129657d
#
_entry.id   ea1f36ee3b817f0a4435810c5129657d
#
_cell.length_a   1.000
_cell.length_b   1.000
_cell.length_c   1.000
_cell.angle_alpha   90.00
_cell.angle_beta   90.00
_cell.angle_gamma   90.00
#
_symmetry.space_group_name_H-M   'P 1'
#
loop_
_entity.id
_entity.type
_entity.pdbx_description
1 polymer ?
#
loop_
_entity_poly.entity_id
_entity_poly.type
_entity_poly.pdbx_seq_one_letter_code
_entity_poly.pdbx_strand_id
1 'polypeptide(L)'
;MPEYIVFVMPPEGEDAEPFDIPEWGYIEAIATAERYRAHGWKACIIDYGTPFVLWRAKCPDGDAISVLARTCDEACIRARAVSEDYDSFQRED
;
A
#
# COMPACT_ATOMS: atom_id res chain seq x y z
N MET A 1 -17.75 -14.28 0.84
CA MET A 1 -16.78 -13.35 1.48
C MET A 1 -15.70 -12.99 0.47
N PRO A 2 -15.26 -11.73 0.42
CA PRO A 2 -14.12 -11.40 -0.43
C PRO A 2 -12.87 -12.12 0.04
N GLU A 3 -11.99 -12.44 -0.91
CA GLU A 3 -10.71 -13.11 -0.61
C GLU A 3 -9.53 -12.17 -0.69
N TYR A 4 -9.70 -11.01 -1.34
CA TYR A 4 -8.62 -10.05 -1.55
C TYR A 4 -9.08 -8.63 -1.29
N ILE A 5 -8.13 -7.78 -0.96
CA ILE A 5 -8.32 -6.35 -0.87
C ILE A 5 -7.33 -5.71 -1.83
N VAL A 6 -7.81 -4.75 -2.62
CA VAL A 6 -6.92 -3.89 -3.40
C VAL A 6 -6.81 -2.58 -2.65
N PHE A 7 -5.64 -2.33 -2.08
CA PHE A 7 -5.34 -1.06 -1.42
C PHE A 7 -4.90 -0.07 -2.48
N VAL A 8 -5.53 1.11 -2.52
CA VAL A 8 -5.21 2.14 -3.52
C VAL A 8 -4.86 3.44 -2.82
N MET A 9 -3.83 4.11 -3.34
CA MET A 9 -3.35 5.39 -2.85
C MET A 9 -3.45 6.40 -3.99
N PRO A 10 -4.15 7.54 -3.80
CA PRO A 10 -4.29 8.53 -4.87
C PRO A 10 -2.95 9.13 -5.27
N PRO A 11 -2.85 9.64 -6.51
CA PRO A 11 -1.64 10.32 -6.93
C PRO A 11 -1.40 11.60 -6.12
N GLU A 12 -0.16 12.03 -6.06
CA GLU A 12 0.21 13.24 -5.33
C GLU A 12 -0.55 14.44 -5.87
N GLY A 13 -1.06 15.27 -4.96
CA GLY A 13 -1.84 16.45 -5.32
C GLY A 13 -3.33 16.21 -5.47
N GLU A 14 -3.79 14.97 -5.46
CA GLU A 14 -5.22 14.66 -5.48
C GLU A 14 -5.83 14.84 -4.09
N ASP A 15 -7.02 15.43 -4.05
CA ASP A 15 -7.74 15.64 -2.80
C ASP A 15 -8.63 14.43 -2.49
N ALA A 16 -8.00 13.27 -2.39
CA ALA A 16 -8.66 12.01 -2.10
C ALA A 16 -7.82 11.22 -1.10
N GLU A 17 -8.48 10.38 -0.31
CA GLU A 17 -7.80 9.54 0.67
C GLU A 17 -7.60 8.13 0.13
N PRO A 18 -6.57 7.41 0.60
CA PRO A 18 -6.42 6.00 0.25
C PRO A 18 -7.57 5.17 0.82
N PHE A 19 -7.92 4.10 0.11
CA PHE A 19 -8.98 3.22 0.58
C PHE A 19 -8.79 1.79 0.08
N ASP A 20 -9.59 0.88 0.62
CA ASP A 20 -9.57 -0.53 0.28
C ASP A 20 -10.77 -0.89 -0.61
N ILE A 21 -10.53 -1.74 -1.61
CA ILE A 21 -11.57 -2.27 -2.47
C ILE A 21 -11.59 -3.78 -2.28
N PRO A 22 -12.68 -4.36 -1.75
CA PRO A 22 -12.76 -5.82 -1.62
C PRO A 22 -13.02 -6.45 -2.98
N GLU A 23 -12.35 -7.58 -3.24
CA GLU A 23 -12.52 -8.36 -4.45
C GLU A 23 -12.65 -9.84 -4.11
N TRP A 24 -13.47 -10.57 -4.89
CA TRP A 24 -13.77 -11.96 -4.62
C TRP A 24 -12.68 -12.90 -5.09
N GLY A 25 -12.00 -12.57 -6.21
CA GLY A 25 -10.98 -13.41 -6.80
C GLY A 25 -9.73 -12.65 -7.16
N TYR A 26 -8.64 -13.39 -7.39
CA TYR A 26 -7.34 -12.79 -7.68
C TYR A 26 -7.34 -12.07 -9.04
N ILE A 27 -8.02 -12.63 -10.03
CA ILE A 27 -8.09 -12.02 -11.37
C ILE A 27 -8.83 -10.68 -11.30
N GLU A 28 -9.92 -10.63 -10.55
CA GLU A 28 -10.66 -9.38 -10.34
C GLU A 28 -9.81 -8.36 -9.58
N ALA A 29 -9.03 -8.83 -8.61
CA ALA A 29 -8.13 -7.94 -7.86
C ALA A 29 -7.06 -7.36 -8.78
N ILE A 30 -6.47 -8.16 -9.65
CA ILE A 30 -5.48 -7.69 -10.63
C ILE A 30 -6.11 -6.65 -11.56
N ALA A 31 -7.31 -6.92 -12.07
CA ALA A 31 -7.98 -5.99 -12.99
C ALA A 31 -8.26 -4.65 -12.31
N THR A 32 -8.72 -4.68 -11.06
CA THR A 32 -8.97 -3.47 -10.27
C THR A 32 -7.67 -2.69 -10.05
N ALA A 33 -6.60 -3.37 -9.64
CA ALA A 33 -5.31 -2.73 -9.39
C ALA A 33 -4.78 -2.06 -10.67
N GLU A 34 -4.85 -2.75 -11.80
CA GLU A 34 -4.38 -2.21 -13.08
C GLU A 34 -5.19 -0.99 -13.52
N ARG A 35 -6.51 -1.01 -13.31
CA ARG A 35 -7.37 0.12 -13.65
C ARG A 35 -6.97 1.37 -12.87
N TYR A 36 -6.72 1.24 -11.58
CA TYR A 36 -6.28 2.36 -10.74
C TYR A 36 -4.88 2.83 -11.12
N ARG A 37 -3.97 1.91 -11.39
CA ARG A 37 -2.60 2.27 -11.83
C ARG A 37 -2.62 3.04 -13.14
N ALA A 38 -3.53 2.70 -14.06
CA ALA A 38 -3.67 3.40 -15.32
C ALA A 38 -4.11 4.86 -15.13
N HIS A 39 -4.71 5.18 -13.99
CA HIS A 39 -5.12 6.56 -13.63
C HIS A 39 -4.12 7.24 -12.69
N GLY A 40 -2.93 6.68 -12.53
CA GLY A 40 -1.87 7.28 -11.72
C GLY A 40 -1.90 6.92 -10.24
N TRP A 41 -2.83 6.07 -9.82
CA TRP A 41 -2.88 5.62 -8.42
C TRP A 41 -1.83 4.54 -8.17
N LYS A 42 -1.35 4.47 -6.94
CA LYS A 42 -0.59 3.30 -6.47
C LYS A 42 -1.57 2.26 -5.99
N ALA A 43 -1.27 0.99 -6.25
CA ALA A 43 -2.17 -0.09 -5.84
C ALA A 43 -1.38 -1.35 -5.50
N CYS A 44 -1.86 -2.10 -4.51
CA CYS A 44 -1.32 -3.43 -4.20
C CYS A 44 -2.46 -4.35 -3.78
N ILE A 45 -2.22 -5.66 -3.92
CA ILE A 45 -3.20 -6.69 -3.61
C ILE A 45 -2.81 -7.33 -2.29
N ILE A 46 -3.76 -7.45 -1.38
CA ILE A 46 -3.56 -7.95 -0.02
C ILE A 46 -4.56 -9.07 0.21
N ASP A 47 -4.12 -10.17 0.83
CA ASP A 47 -5.04 -11.25 1.22
C ASP A 47 -6.01 -10.72 2.28
N TYR A 48 -7.29 -11.00 2.10
CA TYR A 48 -8.32 -10.58 3.03
C TYR A 48 -8.05 -11.19 4.41
N GLY A 49 -8.17 -10.37 5.44
CA GLY A 49 -7.92 -10.83 6.80
C GLY A 49 -6.48 -10.71 7.27
N THR A 50 -5.55 -10.28 6.41
CA THR A 50 -4.17 -10.01 6.84
C THR A 50 -4.19 -8.88 7.86
N PRO A 51 -3.59 -9.06 9.06
CA PRO A 51 -3.63 -8.02 10.08
C PRO A 51 -2.67 -6.87 9.77
N PHE A 52 -3.00 -5.69 10.27
CA PHE A 52 -2.08 -4.54 10.26
C PHE A 52 -0.97 -4.79 11.29
N VAL A 53 0.27 -4.52 10.88
CA VAL A 53 1.44 -4.55 11.74
C VAL A 53 2.27 -3.31 11.47
N LEU A 54 3.18 -2.99 12.41
CA LEU A 54 4.07 -1.84 12.23
C LEU A 54 5.26 -2.23 11.36
N TRP A 55 5.58 -1.34 10.44
CA TRP A 55 6.76 -1.45 9.57
C TRP A 55 7.65 -0.25 9.76
N ARG A 56 8.95 -0.48 9.75
CA ARG A 56 9.92 0.60 9.82
C ARG A 56 10.43 0.89 8.42
N ALA A 57 10.23 2.12 7.99
CA ALA A 57 10.73 2.60 6.70
C ALA A 57 11.92 3.53 6.94
N LYS A 58 12.99 3.36 6.17
CA LYS A 58 14.22 4.15 6.31
C LYS A 58 14.64 4.77 5.00
N CYS A 59 15.20 5.97 5.10
CA CYS A 59 15.89 6.64 4.00
C CYS A 59 17.38 6.35 4.05
N PRO A 60 18.10 6.52 2.92
CA PRO A 60 19.56 6.36 2.91
C PRO A 60 20.28 7.29 3.88
N ASP A 61 19.71 8.47 4.18
CA ASP A 61 20.30 9.43 5.11
C ASP A 61 20.10 9.08 6.59
N GLY A 62 19.36 8.00 6.88
CA GLY A 62 19.11 7.54 8.23
C GLY A 62 17.78 7.93 8.83
N ASP A 63 17.00 8.78 8.17
CA ASP A 63 15.65 9.10 8.64
C ASP A 63 14.77 7.85 8.58
N ALA A 64 13.91 7.69 9.58
CA ALA A 64 13.03 6.52 9.67
C ALA A 64 11.67 6.93 10.21
N ILE A 65 10.64 6.24 9.71
CA ILE A 65 9.27 6.38 10.24
C ILE A 65 8.68 4.99 10.44
N SER A 66 7.65 4.92 11.28
CA SER A 66 6.84 3.72 11.44
C SER A 66 5.54 3.91 10.69
N VAL A 67 5.15 2.90 9.89
CA VAL A 67 3.89 2.90 9.18
C VAL A 67 3.10 1.65 9.53
N LEU A 68 1.79 1.79 9.67
CA LEU A 68 0.90 0.67 9.94
C LEU A 68 0.41 0.13 8.60
N ALA A 69 0.73 -1.11 8.30
CA ALA A 69 0.39 -1.73 7.02
C ALA A 69 0.27 -3.25 7.17
N ARG A 70 -0.43 -3.87 6.24
CA ARG A 70 -0.67 -5.31 6.26
C ARG A 70 0.45 -6.08 5.59
N THR A 71 1.08 -5.48 4.57
CA THR A 71 2.16 -6.11 3.79
C THR A 71 3.27 -5.12 3.54
N CYS A 72 4.42 -5.63 3.11
CA CYS A 72 5.56 -4.79 2.72
C CYS A 72 5.18 -3.84 1.58
N ASP A 73 4.43 -4.33 0.60
CA ASP A 73 4.00 -3.49 -0.53
C ASP A 73 3.14 -2.33 -0.07
N GLU A 74 2.20 -2.57 0.82
CA GLU A 74 1.38 -1.49 1.39
C GLU A 74 2.23 -0.52 2.20
N ALA A 75 3.17 -1.04 3.01
CA ALA A 75 4.08 -0.20 3.79
C ALA A 75 4.91 0.71 2.88
N CYS A 76 5.39 0.17 1.77
CA CYS A 76 6.14 0.91 0.77
C CYS A 76 5.30 2.06 0.19
N ILE A 77 4.07 1.77 -0.21
CA ILE A 77 3.17 2.77 -0.78
C ILE A 77 2.88 3.87 0.24
N ARG A 78 2.55 3.49 1.48
CA ARG A 78 2.22 4.47 2.53
C ARG A 78 3.41 5.35 2.91
N ALA A 79 4.61 4.75 3.05
CA ALA A 79 5.80 5.50 3.40
C ALA A 79 6.19 6.46 2.28
N ARG A 80 6.13 6.01 1.04
CA ARG A 80 6.49 6.86 -0.11
C ARG A 80 5.48 7.96 -0.38
N ALA A 81 4.28 7.87 0.15
CA ALA A 81 3.34 8.98 0.13
C ALA A 81 3.80 10.13 1.04
N VAL A 82 4.62 9.83 2.06
CA VAL A 82 5.25 10.84 2.92
C VAL A 82 6.50 11.40 2.26
N SER A 83 7.38 10.52 1.75
CA SER A 83 8.59 10.90 1.03
C SER A 83 9.02 9.76 0.12
N GLU A 84 9.36 10.07 -1.12
CA GLU A 84 9.84 9.10 -2.12
C GLU A 84 11.19 8.49 -1.75
N ASP A 85 11.89 9.05 -0.75
CA ASP A 85 13.23 8.62 -0.39
C ASP A 85 13.26 7.34 0.46
N TYR A 86 12.13 6.89 0.98
CA TYR A 86 12.08 5.65 1.76
C TYR A 86 12.32 4.45 0.85
N ASP A 87 13.38 3.70 1.10
CA ASP A 87 13.82 2.60 0.26
C ASP A 87 14.08 1.29 1.01
N SER A 88 13.98 1.29 2.33
CA SER A 88 14.20 0.09 3.15
C SER A 88 13.00 -0.10 4.08
N PHE A 89 12.41 -1.28 4.05
CA PHE A 89 11.18 -1.57 4.79
C PHE A 89 11.37 -2.84 5.60
N GLN A 90 11.13 -2.75 6.90
CA GLN A 90 11.35 -3.85 7.81
C GLN A 90 10.22 -3.93 8.82
N ARG A 91 9.70 -5.12 9.03
CA ARG A 91 8.65 -5.33 10.01
C ARG A 91 9.21 -5.09 11.41
N GLU A 92 8.49 -4.31 12.21
CA GLU A 92 8.82 -4.09 13.61
C GLU A 92 8.15 -5.19 14.44
N ASP A 93 8.92 -5.93 15.19
CA ASP A 93 8.40 -6.97 16.08
C ASP A 93 8.53 -6.54 17.55
#